data_a3bb74b5d19001df03ecd825d114975e
#
_entry.id   a3bb74b5d19001df03ecd825d114975e
#
_cell.length_a   1.000
_cell.length_b   1.000
_cell.length_c   1.000
_cell.angle_alpha   90.00
_cell.angle_beta   90.00
_cell.angle_gamma   90.00
#
_symmetry.space_group_name_H-M   'P 1'
#
loop_
_entity.id
_entity.type
_entity.pdbx_description
1 polymer ?
#
loop_
_entity_poly.entity_id
_entity_poly.type
_entity_poly.pdbx_seq_one_letter_code
_entity_poly.pdbx_strand_id
1 'polypeptide(L)'
;MILNPDPNLATRIPVPAPDRPALPPYNGAMTTLFISDLHLDPARPAITELFLEFLRTQVPGSDALYILGDLFEAWIGDDTPSTAADAVAVALHAVADSGVPVFFMAGNRDFLVGETYAQRAGFRILPDPTVIDLYGHTTLLMHGDLLCTDDTAYQAFRAQTRDPVFQAQFLAQPLAARVAFAQQARAASQARHAELKQGDQSRFETVTDVSPAEVEATFVRYGLDRLIHGHTHRPAIHTLQAGGHTCTRIVLGDWYEQGSVLRVDADGASLEQLAL
;
A
#
# COMPACT_ATOMS: atom_id res chain seq x y z
N MET A 1 20.05 4.30 48.84
CA MET A 1 20.34 3.56 47.61
C MET A 1 19.14 3.69 46.71
N ILE A 2 19.14 4.72 45.86
CA ILE A 2 17.98 5.10 45.00
C ILE A 2 18.26 4.42 43.65
N LEU A 3 17.43 3.45 43.30
CA LEU A 3 17.48 2.78 42.01
C LEU A 3 17.02 3.79 40.93
N ASN A 4 17.94 4.15 40.05
CA ASN A 4 17.64 4.91 38.84
C ASN A 4 16.74 4.05 37.94
N PRO A 5 15.59 4.55 37.46
CA PRO A 5 14.81 3.81 36.47
C PRO A 5 15.56 3.83 35.14
N ASP A 6 15.63 2.65 34.52
CA ASP A 6 16.18 2.41 33.19
C ASP A 6 15.46 3.27 32.15
N PRO A 7 16.17 4.18 31.40
CA PRO A 7 15.55 5.05 30.40
C PRO A 7 15.10 4.31 29.13
N ASN A 8 15.31 3.00 29.03
CA ASN A 8 14.99 2.19 27.84
C ASN A 8 13.69 1.39 27.94
N LEU A 9 12.83 1.66 28.93
CA LEU A 9 11.44 1.17 28.87
C LEU A 9 10.63 2.07 27.90
N ALA A 10 10.99 2.03 26.61
CA ALA A 10 10.09 2.48 25.55
C ALA A 10 8.79 1.70 25.75
N THR A 11 7.73 2.40 26.12
CA THR A 11 6.37 1.90 26.21
C THR A 11 6.03 1.19 24.91
N ARG A 12 6.10 -0.15 24.93
CA ARG A 12 5.51 -0.97 23.85
C ARG A 12 4.05 -0.52 23.75
N ILE A 13 3.69 0.09 22.64
CA ILE A 13 2.28 0.30 22.31
C ILE A 13 1.71 -1.11 22.27
N PRO A 14 0.70 -1.47 23.10
CA PRO A 14 0.07 -2.76 22.98
C PRO A 14 -0.48 -2.84 21.56
N VAL A 15 0.10 -3.69 20.73
CA VAL A 15 -0.47 -4.05 19.42
C VAL A 15 -1.84 -4.63 19.79
N PRO A 16 -2.97 -4.00 19.40
CA PRO A 16 -4.25 -4.63 19.58
C PRO A 16 -4.16 -6.00 18.98
N ALA A 17 -4.63 -7.04 19.69
CA ALA A 17 -4.70 -8.37 19.12
C ALA A 17 -5.32 -8.22 17.72
N PRO A 18 -4.67 -8.71 16.64
CA PRO A 18 -5.20 -8.50 15.31
C PRO A 18 -6.64 -8.99 15.33
N ASP A 19 -7.59 -8.12 14.89
CA ASP A 19 -8.90 -8.57 14.46
C ASP A 19 -8.59 -9.50 13.29
N ARG A 20 -8.38 -10.78 13.63
CA ARG A 20 -8.02 -11.80 12.66
C ARG A 20 -9.20 -11.95 11.73
N PRO A 21 -9.15 -11.46 10.48
CA PRO A 21 -9.98 -12.07 9.49
C PRO A 21 -9.54 -13.55 9.48
N ALA A 22 -10.43 -14.43 9.95
CA ALA A 22 -10.16 -15.86 9.92
C ALA A 22 -9.95 -16.23 8.44
N LEU A 23 -8.69 -16.44 8.07
CA LEU A 23 -8.39 -17.09 6.82
C LEU A 23 -9.03 -18.50 6.88
N PRO A 24 -9.64 -18.99 5.79
CA PRO A 24 -10.18 -20.31 5.76
C PRO A 24 -9.11 -21.35 6.12
N PRO A 25 -9.47 -22.51 6.69
CA PRO A 25 -8.49 -23.52 7.09
C PRO A 25 -7.65 -23.95 5.88
N TYR A 26 -6.34 -23.85 6.04
CA TYR A 26 -5.31 -24.19 5.07
C TYR A 26 -5.50 -25.61 4.48
N ASN A 27 -5.73 -25.69 3.19
CA ASN A 27 -5.80 -26.93 2.42
C ASN A 27 -4.70 -26.98 1.34
N GLY A 28 -3.43 -27.01 1.74
CA GLY A 28 -2.26 -27.36 0.93
C GLY A 28 -2.04 -26.58 -0.37
N ALA A 29 -0.88 -25.93 -0.52
CA ALA A 29 -0.37 -25.25 -1.72
C ALA A 29 -1.16 -24.02 -2.20
N MET A 30 -1.69 -23.21 -1.28
CA MET A 30 -2.32 -21.94 -1.61
C MET A 30 -1.35 -20.79 -1.39
N THR A 31 -1.55 -19.69 -2.12
CA THR A 31 -0.63 -18.58 -2.17
C THR A 31 -1.38 -17.29 -1.90
N THR A 32 -0.87 -16.43 -1.03
CA THR A 32 -1.37 -15.07 -0.86
C THR A 32 -0.64 -14.14 -1.81
N LEU A 33 -1.40 -13.29 -2.50
CA LEU A 33 -0.91 -12.35 -3.50
C LEU A 33 -0.90 -10.93 -2.96
N PHE A 34 0.18 -10.20 -3.22
CA PHE A 34 0.31 -8.78 -2.88
C PHE A 34 0.70 -7.99 -4.11
N ILE A 35 0.00 -6.89 -4.33
CA ILE A 35 0.28 -5.91 -5.39
C ILE A 35 0.15 -4.51 -4.82
N SER A 36 0.77 -3.53 -5.47
CA SER A 36 0.61 -2.09 -5.18
C SER A 36 0.99 -1.25 -6.39
N ASP A 37 0.75 0.05 -6.30
CA ASP A 37 1.28 1.04 -7.24
C ASP A 37 0.90 0.75 -8.70
N LEU A 38 -0.36 0.34 -8.93
CA LEU A 38 -0.89 0.10 -10.26
C LEU A 38 -1.12 1.40 -11.03
N HIS A 39 -1.50 2.46 -10.31
CA HIS A 39 -1.73 3.78 -10.87
C HIS A 39 -2.64 3.74 -12.11
N LEU A 40 -3.74 3.00 -12.04
CA LEU A 40 -4.66 2.84 -13.16
C LEU A 40 -5.17 4.20 -13.63
N ASP A 41 -4.98 4.44 -14.93
CA ASP A 41 -5.28 5.73 -15.57
C ASP A 41 -5.86 5.48 -16.98
N PRO A 42 -6.91 6.20 -17.39
CA PRO A 42 -7.46 6.09 -18.74
C PRO A 42 -6.44 6.32 -19.86
N ALA A 43 -5.35 7.05 -19.57
CA ALA A 43 -4.25 7.24 -20.53
C ALA A 43 -3.37 5.99 -20.73
N ARG A 44 -3.50 5.00 -19.86
CA ARG A 44 -2.73 3.74 -19.89
C ARG A 44 -3.64 2.50 -19.85
N PRO A 45 -4.51 2.32 -20.89
CA PRO A 45 -5.49 1.23 -20.89
C PRO A 45 -4.84 -0.15 -20.87
N ALA A 46 -3.65 -0.33 -21.45
CA ALA A 46 -2.96 -1.62 -21.47
C ALA A 46 -2.65 -2.14 -20.05
N ILE A 47 -2.30 -1.27 -19.10
CA ILE A 47 -2.09 -1.66 -17.70
C ILE A 47 -3.42 -2.08 -17.05
N THR A 48 -4.51 -1.37 -17.35
CA THR A 48 -5.84 -1.77 -16.87
C THR A 48 -6.22 -3.15 -17.40
N GLU A 49 -5.98 -3.42 -18.68
CA GLU A 49 -6.25 -4.72 -19.29
C GLU A 49 -5.38 -5.83 -18.69
N LEU A 50 -4.09 -5.57 -18.48
CA LEU A 50 -3.19 -6.51 -17.81
C LEU A 50 -3.68 -6.84 -16.40
N PHE A 51 -4.14 -5.83 -15.65
CA PHE A 51 -4.70 -6.05 -14.31
C PHE A 51 -5.98 -6.87 -14.35
N LEU A 52 -6.90 -6.59 -15.27
CA LEU A 52 -8.12 -7.38 -15.45
C LEU A 52 -7.81 -8.83 -15.84
N GLU A 53 -6.80 -9.04 -16.68
CA GLU A 53 -6.31 -10.39 -17.05
C GLU A 53 -5.71 -11.11 -15.84
N PHE A 54 -4.88 -10.43 -15.04
CA PHE A 54 -4.33 -10.97 -13.80
C PHE A 54 -5.43 -11.42 -12.83
N LEU A 55 -6.45 -10.56 -12.60
CA LEU A 55 -7.59 -10.90 -11.75
C LEU A 55 -8.34 -12.15 -12.26
N ARG A 56 -8.46 -12.30 -13.57
CA ARG A 56 -9.18 -13.41 -14.19
C ARG A 56 -8.40 -14.72 -14.19
N THR A 57 -7.07 -14.67 -14.33
CA THR A 57 -6.26 -15.87 -14.63
C THR A 57 -5.32 -16.29 -13.51
N GLN A 58 -4.85 -15.36 -12.69
CA GLN A 58 -3.81 -15.64 -11.70
C GLN A 58 -4.28 -15.56 -10.24
N VAL A 59 -5.36 -14.83 -9.98
CA VAL A 59 -5.92 -14.71 -8.62
C VAL A 59 -6.80 -15.90 -8.23
N PRO A 60 -7.57 -16.55 -9.13
CA PRO A 60 -8.42 -17.67 -8.73
C PRO A 60 -7.62 -18.79 -8.08
N GLY A 61 -8.12 -19.26 -6.92
CA GLY A 61 -7.46 -20.33 -6.15
C GLY A 61 -6.39 -19.84 -5.18
N SER A 62 -6.10 -18.54 -5.11
CA SER A 62 -5.24 -17.97 -4.07
C SER A 62 -5.98 -17.85 -2.72
N ASP A 63 -5.22 -17.77 -1.63
CA ASP A 63 -5.78 -17.59 -0.27
C ASP A 63 -6.35 -16.20 -0.06
N ALA A 64 -5.72 -15.18 -0.63
CA ALA A 64 -6.15 -13.80 -0.59
C ALA A 64 -5.41 -12.94 -1.63
N LEU A 65 -6.01 -11.80 -1.98
CA LEU A 65 -5.37 -10.72 -2.72
C LEU A 65 -5.31 -9.47 -1.83
N TYR A 66 -4.10 -8.94 -1.63
CA TYR A 66 -3.85 -7.66 -0.95
C TYR A 66 -3.38 -6.61 -1.95
N ILE A 67 -4.06 -5.46 -1.98
CA ILE A 67 -3.72 -4.29 -2.77
C ILE A 67 -3.23 -3.22 -1.80
N LEU A 68 -1.91 -2.97 -1.77
CA LEU A 68 -1.28 -2.10 -0.79
C LEU A 68 -1.13 -0.65 -1.28
N GLY A 69 -2.22 -0.11 -1.81
CA GLY A 69 -2.35 1.29 -2.20
C GLY A 69 -1.96 1.62 -3.63
N ASP A 70 -2.34 2.83 -4.02
CA ASP A 70 -2.10 3.39 -5.36
C ASP A 70 -2.64 2.47 -6.49
N LEU A 71 -3.84 1.90 -6.27
CA LEU A 71 -4.58 1.19 -7.30
C LEU A 71 -4.94 2.13 -8.45
N PHE A 72 -5.36 3.35 -8.12
CA PHE A 72 -5.69 4.40 -9.09
C PHE A 72 -4.67 5.53 -9.07
N GLU A 73 -4.39 6.12 -10.24
CA GLU A 73 -3.51 7.30 -10.37
C GLU A 73 -4.03 8.51 -9.61
N ALA A 74 -5.35 8.64 -9.48
CA ALA A 74 -6.01 9.64 -8.64
C ALA A 74 -7.42 9.19 -8.28
N TRP A 75 -7.80 9.37 -7.02
CA TRP A 75 -9.17 9.15 -6.56
C TRP A 75 -9.64 10.35 -5.76
N ILE A 76 -10.74 10.95 -6.17
CA ILE A 76 -11.26 12.19 -5.58
C ILE A 76 -12.65 12.03 -4.96
N GLY A 77 -13.08 10.77 -4.78
CA GLY A 77 -14.34 10.37 -4.17
C GLY A 77 -15.08 9.32 -4.97
N ASP A 78 -15.87 8.50 -4.29
CA ASP A 78 -16.60 7.35 -4.86
C ASP A 78 -17.72 7.77 -5.82
N ASP A 79 -18.10 9.03 -5.82
CA ASP A 79 -19.08 9.65 -6.72
C ASP A 79 -18.46 10.10 -8.07
N THR A 80 -17.17 9.86 -8.28
CA THR A 80 -16.47 10.23 -9.51
C THR A 80 -16.78 9.22 -10.62
N PRO A 81 -17.40 9.63 -11.74
CA PRO A 81 -17.64 8.72 -12.85
C PRO A 81 -16.34 8.24 -13.49
N SER A 82 -16.16 6.93 -13.63
CA SER A 82 -15.01 6.34 -14.30
C SER A 82 -15.34 4.94 -14.84
N THR A 83 -15.37 4.80 -16.16
CA THR A 83 -15.63 3.51 -16.81
C THR A 83 -14.53 2.48 -16.51
N ALA A 84 -13.28 2.92 -16.37
CA ALA A 84 -12.17 2.05 -16.00
C ALA A 84 -12.33 1.56 -14.55
N ALA A 85 -12.66 2.45 -13.60
CA ALA A 85 -12.91 2.07 -12.23
C ALA A 85 -14.15 1.17 -12.08
N ASP A 86 -15.17 1.36 -12.91
CA ASP A 86 -16.34 0.49 -12.94
C ASP A 86 -15.98 -0.93 -13.41
N ALA A 87 -15.17 -1.06 -14.46
CA ALA A 87 -14.69 -2.36 -14.95
C ALA A 87 -13.81 -3.06 -13.90
N VAL A 88 -12.93 -2.32 -13.23
CA VAL A 88 -12.10 -2.82 -12.14
C VAL A 88 -12.95 -3.31 -10.96
N ALA A 89 -13.98 -2.54 -10.57
CA ALA A 89 -14.88 -2.95 -9.50
C ALA A 89 -15.60 -4.27 -9.82
N VAL A 90 -16.10 -4.42 -11.05
CA VAL A 90 -16.76 -5.66 -11.51
C VAL A 90 -15.81 -6.85 -11.45
N ALA A 91 -14.56 -6.67 -11.89
CA ALA A 91 -13.58 -7.76 -11.91
C ALA A 91 -13.13 -8.16 -10.49
N LEU A 92 -12.90 -7.19 -9.60
CA LEU A 92 -12.57 -7.46 -8.19
C LEU A 92 -13.74 -8.14 -7.46
N HIS A 93 -14.97 -7.70 -7.71
CA HIS A 93 -16.17 -8.33 -7.14
C HIS A 93 -16.28 -9.80 -7.57
N ALA A 94 -16.01 -10.09 -8.85
CA ALA A 94 -16.01 -11.48 -9.34
C ALA A 94 -14.95 -12.34 -8.66
N VAL A 95 -13.78 -11.77 -8.31
CA VAL A 95 -12.76 -12.46 -7.49
C VAL A 95 -13.31 -12.76 -6.10
N ALA A 96 -13.92 -11.78 -5.44
CA ALA A 96 -14.52 -11.97 -4.11
C ALA A 96 -15.65 -13.01 -4.13
N ASP A 97 -16.51 -12.99 -5.15
CA ASP A 97 -17.58 -13.98 -5.35
C ASP A 97 -17.05 -15.40 -5.61
N SER A 98 -15.84 -15.52 -6.17
CA SER A 98 -15.18 -16.82 -6.34
C SER A 98 -14.64 -17.42 -5.03
N GLY A 99 -14.76 -16.68 -3.92
CA GLY A 99 -14.31 -17.10 -2.59
C GLY A 99 -12.90 -16.64 -2.22
N VAL A 100 -12.22 -15.85 -3.07
CA VAL A 100 -10.92 -15.25 -2.75
C VAL A 100 -11.13 -13.90 -2.08
N PRO A 101 -10.81 -13.74 -0.78
CA PRO A 101 -10.94 -12.46 -0.09
C PRO A 101 -9.99 -11.42 -0.69
N VAL A 102 -10.51 -10.22 -0.94
CA VAL A 102 -9.74 -9.08 -1.44
C VAL A 102 -9.66 -8.02 -0.37
N PHE A 103 -8.45 -7.52 -0.13
CA PHE A 103 -8.14 -6.47 0.83
C PHE A 103 -7.49 -5.29 0.11
N PHE A 104 -7.91 -4.09 0.47
CA PHE A 104 -7.37 -2.84 -0.07
C PHE A 104 -6.87 -1.97 1.07
N MET A 105 -5.67 -1.45 0.94
CA MET A 105 -5.09 -0.42 1.78
C MET A 105 -4.90 0.83 0.92
N ALA A 106 -5.29 1.99 1.41
CA ALA A 106 -5.19 3.21 0.63
C ALA A 106 -3.75 3.72 0.50
N GLY A 107 -3.34 4.04 -0.71
CA GLY A 107 -2.08 4.70 -1.02
C GLY A 107 -2.20 6.24 -1.03
N ASN A 108 -1.16 6.92 -1.46
CA ASN A 108 -1.15 8.39 -1.49
C ASN A 108 -1.94 8.99 -2.66
N ARG A 109 -2.34 8.19 -3.64
CA ARG A 109 -3.12 8.60 -4.81
C ARG A 109 -4.61 8.36 -4.64
N ASP A 110 -4.97 7.37 -3.84
CA ASP A 110 -6.32 6.85 -3.75
C ASP A 110 -6.87 6.76 -2.31
N PHE A 111 -6.36 7.61 -1.42
CA PHE A 111 -6.76 7.66 -0.01
C PHE A 111 -8.20 8.06 0.25
N LEU A 112 -8.93 8.49 -0.77
CA LEU A 112 -10.35 8.82 -0.72
C LEU A 112 -11.24 7.69 -1.25
N VAL A 113 -10.67 6.51 -1.55
CA VAL A 113 -11.47 5.30 -1.80
C VAL A 113 -12.23 4.97 -0.53
N GLY A 114 -13.56 4.95 -0.64
CA GLY A 114 -14.47 4.79 0.48
C GLY A 114 -15.28 3.50 0.40
N GLU A 115 -16.17 3.36 1.38
CA GLU A 115 -17.02 2.18 1.53
C GLU A 115 -17.95 1.92 0.35
N THR A 116 -18.40 2.97 -0.35
CA THR A 116 -19.28 2.81 -1.52
C THR A 116 -18.57 2.10 -2.65
N TYR A 117 -17.31 2.47 -2.92
CA TYR A 117 -16.51 1.76 -3.92
C TYR A 117 -16.09 0.39 -3.43
N ALA A 118 -15.69 0.26 -2.17
CA ALA A 118 -15.32 -1.01 -1.56
C ALA A 118 -16.43 -2.08 -1.68
N GLN A 119 -17.68 -1.70 -1.40
CA GLN A 119 -18.83 -2.59 -1.56
C GLN A 119 -19.06 -3.00 -3.02
N ARG A 120 -18.91 -2.06 -3.97
CA ARG A 120 -19.02 -2.36 -5.39
C ARG A 120 -17.93 -3.31 -5.88
N ALA A 121 -16.71 -3.13 -5.38
CA ALA A 121 -15.55 -3.94 -5.75
C ALA A 121 -15.41 -5.24 -4.94
N GLY A 122 -16.20 -5.43 -3.88
CA GLY A 122 -16.16 -6.63 -3.05
C GLY A 122 -14.92 -6.76 -2.17
N PHE A 123 -14.17 -5.69 -1.93
CA PHE A 123 -13.00 -5.73 -1.07
C PHE A 123 -13.25 -5.12 0.32
N ARG A 124 -12.37 -5.43 1.26
CA ARG A 124 -12.34 -4.81 2.60
C ARG A 124 -11.22 -3.78 2.66
N ILE A 125 -11.54 -2.58 3.17
CA ILE A 125 -10.54 -1.54 3.41
C ILE A 125 -9.76 -1.87 4.68
N LEU A 126 -8.44 -1.87 4.58
CA LEU A 126 -7.52 -2.05 5.70
C LEU A 126 -6.96 -0.71 6.17
N PRO A 127 -6.77 -0.52 7.50
CA PRO A 127 -5.94 0.56 7.99
C PRO A 127 -4.50 0.46 7.49
N ASP A 128 -3.82 1.61 7.35
CA ASP A 128 -2.39 1.70 7.11
C ASP A 128 -1.71 2.27 8.37
N PRO A 129 -0.91 1.45 9.08
CA PRO A 129 -0.51 0.07 8.82
C PRO A 129 -1.47 -1.00 9.36
N THR A 130 -1.33 -2.24 8.89
CA THR A 130 -2.07 -3.42 9.39
C THR A 130 -1.12 -4.59 9.65
N VAL A 131 -1.34 -5.30 10.75
CA VAL A 131 -0.60 -6.54 11.08
C VAL A 131 -1.46 -7.75 10.73
N ILE A 132 -0.87 -8.70 10.01
CA ILE A 132 -1.53 -9.97 9.66
C ILE A 132 -0.68 -11.17 10.11
N ASP A 133 -1.30 -12.33 10.24
CA ASP A 133 -0.61 -13.61 10.24
C ASP A 133 -0.54 -14.12 8.80
N LEU A 134 0.67 -14.36 8.31
CA LEU A 134 0.93 -14.83 6.96
C LEU A 134 1.72 -16.14 7.03
N TYR A 135 1.01 -17.26 7.00
CA TYR A 135 1.55 -18.62 7.15
C TYR A 135 2.40 -18.81 8.42
N GLY A 136 1.90 -18.31 9.57
CA GLY A 136 2.59 -18.41 10.86
C GLY A 136 3.65 -17.32 11.10
N HIS A 137 3.84 -16.41 10.13
CA HIS A 137 4.72 -15.25 10.28
C HIS A 137 3.91 -13.99 10.49
N THR A 138 4.04 -13.35 11.64
CA THR A 138 3.42 -12.06 11.89
C THR A 138 4.06 -11.00 10.99
N THR A 139 3.28 -10.42 10.09
CA THR A 139 3.75 -9.54 9.02
C THR A 139 3.05 -8.18 9.10
N LEU A 140 3.81 -7.10 9.03
CA LEU A 140 3.29 -5.73 8.91
C LEU A 140 3.06 -5.40 7.44
N LEU A 141 1.88 -4.93 7.13
CA LEU A 141 1.54 -4.37 5.83
C LEU A 141 1.46 -2.85 5.93
N MET A 142 2.03 -2.16 4.97
CA MET A 142 1.97 -0.70 4.82
C MET A 142 1.85 -0.34 3.35
N HIS A 143 1.28 0.84 3.04
CA HIS A 143 1.52 1.40 1.70
C HIS A 143 3.01 1.71 1.52
N GLY A 144 3.65 2.37 2.47
CA GLY A 144 5.09 2.64 2.49
C GLY A 144 5.47 4.11 2.59
N ASP A 145 4.57 5.01 2.27
CA ASP A 145 4.77 6.46 2.28
C ASP A 145 5.09 7.03 3.68
N LEU A 146 4.64 6.36 4.75
CA LEU A 146 5.01 6.69 6.14
C LEU A 146 6.49 6.47 6.44
N LEU A 147 7.17 5.62 5.67
CA LEU A 147 8.60 5.32 5.84
C LEU A 147 9.50 6.38 5.19
N CYS A 148 8.96 7.22 4.29
CA CYS A 148 9.69 8.28 3.58
C CYS A 148 9.73 9.57 4.42
N THR A 149 10.32 9.50 5.61
CA THR A 149 10.34 10.61 6.59
C THR A 149 11.23 11.77 6.19
N ASP A 150 12.17 11.57 5.28
CA ASP A 150 13.04 12.62 4.76
C ASP A 150 12.30 13.60 3.83
N ASP A 151 11.15 13.20 3.26
CA ASP A 151 10.23 14.10 2.57
C ASP A 151 9.26 14.79 3.55
N THR A 152 9.77 15.71 4.33
CA THR A 152 8.99 16.42 5.36
C THR A 152 7.80 17.20 4.79
N ALA A 153 7.89 17.70 3.55
CA ALA A 153 6.79 18.41 2.90
C ALA A 153 5.67 17.43 2.51
N TYR A 154 6.02 16.26 2.00
CA TYR A 154 5.05 15.20 1.74
C TYR A 154 4.40 14.72 3.04
N GLN A 155 5.18 14.49 4.12
CA GLN A 155 4.63 14.06 5.41
C GLN A 155 3.62 15.07 5.98
N ALA A 156 3.88 16.37 5.84
CA ALA A 156 2.93 17.42 6.24
C ALA A 156 1.64 17.37 5.38
N PHE A 157 1.77 17.22 4.06
CA PHE A 157 0.63 17.05 3.16
C PHE A 157 -0.17 15.78 3.49
N ARG A 158 0.51 14.66 3.74
CA ARG A 158 -0.12 13.41 4.17
C ARG A 158 -0.93 13.58 5.45
N ALA A 159 -0.33 14.19 6.48
CA ALA A 159 -1.00 14.43 7.74
C ALA A 159 -2.30 15.24 7.56
N GLN A 160 -2.28 16.26 6.70
CA GLN A 160 -3.47 17.05 6.37
C GLN A 160 -4.52 16.23 5.60
N THR A 161 -4.11 15.51 4.56
CA THR A 161 -5.07 14.80 3.67
C THR A 161 -5.64 13.52 4.28
N ARG A 162 -4.98 12.97 5.31
CA ARG A 162 -5.49 11.82 6.07
C ARG A 162 -6.35 12.24 7.28
N ASP A 163 -6.45 13.53 7.56
CA ASP A 163 -7.35 14.02 8.60
C ASP A 163 -8.82 13.81 8.19
N PRO A 164 -9.64 13.12 9.01
CA PRO A 164 -11.03 12.84 8.66
C PRO A 164 -11.89 14.08 8.45
N VAL A 165 -11.59 15.19 9.16
CA VAL A 165 -12.31 16.45 9.00
C VAL A 165 -11.99 17.07 7.64
N PHE A 166 -10.70 17.07 7.26
CA PHE A 166 -10.29 17.50 5.92
C PHE A 166 -10.97 16.66 4.84
N GLN A 167 -10.96 15.34 4.95
CA GLN A 167 -11.58 14.44 3.96
C GLN A 167 -13.08 14.70 3.82
N ALA A 168 -13.79 14.84 4.93
CA ALA A 168 -15.22 15.15 4.90
C ALA A 168 -15.52 16.48 4.23
N GLN A 169 -14.75 17.53 4.54
CA GLN A 169 -14.87 18.85 3.92
C GLN A 169 -14.52 18.83 2.43
N PHE A 170 -13.49 18.08 2.05
CA PHE A 170 -13.08 17.93 0.66
C PHE A 170 -14.15 17.21 -0.16
N LEU A 171 -14.68 16.09 0.32
CA LEU A 171 -15.71 15.31 -0.36
C LEU A 171 -17.05 16.06 -0.46
N ALA A 172 -17.33 17.01 0.42
CA ALA A 172 -18.51 17.88 0.32
C ALA A 172 -18.39 18.94 -0.77
N GLN A 173 -17.21 19.14 -1.37
CA GLN A 173 -17.04 20.12 -2.46
C GLN A 173 -17.58 19.59 -3.78
N PRO A 174 -17.99 20.49 -4.70
CA PRO A 174 -18.33 20.10 -6.05
C PRO A 174 -17.20 19.34 -6.74
N LEU A 175 -17.54 18.34 -7.57
CA LEU A 175 -16.57 17.50 -8.26
C LEU A 175 -15.51 18.31 -9.03
N ALA A 176 -15.90 19.39 -9.71
CA ALA A 176 -14.97 20.27 -10.44
C ALA A 176 -13.90 20.89 -9.53
N ALA A 177 -14.24 21.26 -8.29
CA ALA A 177 -13.29 21.80 -7.33
C ALA A 177 -12.31 20.73 -6.85
N ARG A 178 -12.80 19.50 -6.61
CA ARG A 178 -11.96 18.35 -6.23
C ARG A 178 -11.00 17.96 -7.36
N VAL A 179 -11.45 17.96 -8.60
CA VAL A 179 -10.60 17.75 -9.79
C VAL A 179 -9.49 18.80 -9.85
N ALA A 180 -9.84 20.09 -9.73
CA ALA A 180 -8.86 21.18 -9.78
C ALA A 180 -7.79 21.05 -8.66
N PHE A 181 -8.21 20.72 -7.44
CA PHE A 181 -7.29 20.50 -6.33
C PHE A 181 -6.33 19.34 -6.61
N ALA A 182 -6.84 18.18 -7.07
CA ALA A 182 -6.01 17.01 -7.37
C ALA A 182 -4.99 17.33 -8.49
N GLN A 183 -5.40 18.02 -9.53
CA GLN A 183 -4.51 18.45 -10.61
C GLN A 183 -3.42 19.41 -10.11
N GLN A 184 -3.77 20.37 -9.26
CA GLN A 184 -2.82 21.31 -8.67
C GLN A 184 -1.82 20.61 -7.73
N ALA A 185 -2.29 19.72 -6.86
CA ALA A 185 -1.44 18.94 -5.97
C ALA A 185 -0.44 18.07 -6.75
N ARG A 186 -0.92 17.41 -7.84
CA ARG A 186 -0.08 16.62 -8.74
C ARG A 186 0.98 17.47 -9.44
N ALA A 187 0.59 18.61 -10.01
CA ALA A 187 1.51 19.52 -10.67
C ALA A 187 2.60 20.05 -9.71
N ALA A 188 2.22 20.40 -8.48
CA ALA A 188 3.16 20.84 -7.46
C ALA A 188 4.17 19.75 -7.07
N SER A 189 3.69 18.49 -6.90
CA SER A 189 4.56 17.34 -6.62
C SER A 189 5.54 17.07 -7.76
N GLN A 190 5.07 17.07 -9.02
CA GLN A 190 5.91 16.88 -10.20
C GLN A 190 6.97 17.97 -10.36
N ALA A 191 6.60 19.24 -10.17
CA ALA A 191 7.52 20.38 -10.23
C ALA A 191 8.61 20.25 -9.16
N ARG A 192 8.25 19.90 -7.94
CA ARG A 192 9.19 19.68 -6.84
C ARG A 192 10.17 18.53 -7.13
N HIS A 193 9.67 17.40 -7.61
CA HIS A 193 10.53 16.28 -7.98
C HIS A 193 11.48 16.62 -9.13
N ALA A 194 11.01 17.38 -10.13
CA ALA A 194 11.85 17.84 -11.23
C ALA A 194 12.95 18.79 -10.75
N GLU A 195 12.63 19.73 -9.85
CA GLU A 195 13.58 20.64 -9.25
C GLU A 195 14.66 19.89 -8.44
N LEU A 196 14.25 18.97 -7.57
CA LEU A 196 15.18 18.14 -6.78
C LEU A 196 16.09 17.30 -7.69
N LYS A 197 15.54 16.68 -8.70
CA LYS A 197 16.30 15.85 -9.65
C LYS A 197 17.32 16.65 -10.46
N GLN A 198 17.02 17.90 -10.80
CA GLN A 198 17.96 18.79 -11.51
C GLN A 198 19.00 19.41 -10.58
N GLY A 199 18.65 19.70 -9.33
CA GLY A 199 19.52 20.41 -8.39
C GLY A 199 20.42 19.49 -7.56
N ASP A 200 19.91 18.36 -7.09
CA ASP A 200 20.61 17.42 -6.20
C ASP A 200 20.04 16.01 -6.36
N GLN A 201 20.64 15.23 -7.24
CA GLN A 201 20.25 13.86 -7.53
C GLN A 201 20.30 12.97 -6.28
N SER A 202 21.31 13.13 -5.43
CA SER A 202 21.46 12.33 -4.20
C SER A 202 20.31 12.61 -3.22
N ARG A 203 19.96 13.88 -3.08
CA ARG A 203 18.81 14.28 -2.25
C ARG A 203 17.50 13.80 -2.83
N PHE A 204 17.34 13.83 -4.16
CA PHE A 204 16.17 13.27 -4.82
C PHE A 204 16.03 11.78 -4.50
N GLU A 205 17.11 10.99 -4.63
CA GLU A 205 17.10 9.57 -4.32
C GLU A 205 16.76 9.29 -2.84
N THR A 206 17.27 10.12 -1.93
CA THR A 206 16.98 10.01 -0.49
C THR A 206 15.52 10.31 -0.17
N VAL A 207 14.95 11.41 -0.68
CA VAL A 207 13.56 11.79 -0.34
C VAL A 207 12.51 10.92 -1.04
N THR A 208 12.87 10.21 -2.11
CA THR A 208 11.97 9.30 -2.83
C THR A 208 12.11 7.84 -2.39
N ASP A 209 12.95 7.56 -1.38
CA ASP A 209 13.07 6.23 -0.78
C ASP A 209 12.69 6.27 0.70
N VAL A 210 12.58 5.09 1.28
CA VAL A 210 12.33 4.94 2.72
C VAL A 210 13.56 5.37 3.52
N SER A 211 13.35 6.05 4.66
CA SER A 211 14.40 6.32 5.61
C SER A 211 14.84 5.01 6.31
N PRO A 212 16.12 4.61 6.21
CA PRO A 212 16.60 3.41 6.91
C PRO A 212 16.36 3.44 8.42
N ALA A 213 16.45 4.62 9.03
CA ALA A 213 16.20 4.81 10.46
C ALA A 213 14.71 4.57 10.80
N GLU A 214 13.77 5.04 9.95
CA GLU A 214 12.35 4.81 10.18
C GLU A 214 11.96 3.36 9.92
N VAL A 215 12.59 2.69 8.97
CA VAL A 215 12.40 1.24 8.75
C VAL A 215 12.82 0.47 10.01
N GLU A 216 14.01 0.74 10.56
CA GLU A 216 14.46 0.10 11.81
C GLU A 216 13.52 0.42 12.98
N ALA A 217 13.17 1.68 13.16
CA ALA A 217 12.25 2.13 14.21
C ALA A 217 10.87 1.46 14.08
N THR A 218 10.39 1.24 12.86
CA THR A 218 9.13 0.54 12.58
C THR A 218 9.19 -0.92 13.02
N PHE A 219 10.24 -1.67 12.67
CA PHE A 219 10.40 -3.03 13.14
C PHE A 219 10.44 -3.12 14.67
N VAL A 220 11.18 -2.22 15.31
CA VAL A 220 11.25 -2.16 16.78
C VAL A 220 9.91 -1.80 17.41
N ARG A 221 9.22 -0.79 16.85
CA ARG A 221 7.90 -0.30 17.35
C ARG A 221 6.86 -1.39 17.35
N TYR A 222 6.79 -2.17 16.27
CA TYR A 222 5.78 -3.23 16.13
C TYR A 222 6.26 -4.58 16.70
N GLY A 223 7.56 -4.74 16.95
CA GLY A 223 8.13 -5.99 17.48
C GLY A 223 7.99 -7.16 16.51
N LEU A 224 8.10 -6.89 15.20
CA LEU A 224 7.91 -7.83 14.11
C LEU A 224 9.22 -8.01 13.33
N ASP A 225 9.29 -9.10 12.56
CA ASP A 225 10.45 -9.43 11.73
C ASP A 225 10.18 -9.40 10.22
N ARG A 226 8.93 -9.13 9.81
CA ARG A 226 8.55 -9.03 8.40
C ARG A 226 7.69 -7.79 8.12
N LEU A 227 8.04 -7.07 7.04
CA LEU A 227 7.33 -5.90 6.52
C LEU A 227 7.15 -6.05 5.02
N ILE A 228 5.93 -5.83 4.50
CA ILE A 228 5.62 -5.74 3.08
C ILE A 228 5.05 -4.35 2.81
N HIS A 229 5.59 -3.66 1.79
CA HIS A 229 5.11 -2.33 1.40
C HIS A 229 5.36 -2.03 -0.09
N GLY A 230 4.68 -1.02 -0.63
CA GLY A 230 4.83 -0.46 -1.96
C GLY A 230 5.50 0.92 -1.97
N HIS A 231 4.90 1.86 -2.69
CA HIS A 231 5.18 3.30 -2.75
C HIS A 231 6.49 3.71 -3.42
N THR A 232 7.61 3.05 -3.14
CA THR A 232 8.92 3.48 -3.65
C THR A 232 9.23 2.98 -5.06
N HIS A 233 8.45 2.04 -5.58
CA HIS A 233 8.61 1.41 -6.90
C HIS A 233 9.99 0.77 -7.11
N ARG A 234 10.57 0.22 -6.02
CA ARG A 234 11.91 -0.42 -6.03
C ARG A 234 11.80 -1.86 -5.55
N PRO A 235 11.21 -2.76 -6.36
CA PRO A 235 10.89 -4.12 -5.93
C PRO A 235 12.14 -4.87 -5.51
N ALA A 236 12.17 -5.34 -4.27
CA ALA A 236 13.29 -6.10 -3.71
C ALA A 236 12.89 -6.79 -2.39
N ILE A 237 13.62 -7.84 -2.05
CA ILE A 237 13.57 -8.47 -0.73
C ILE A 237 14.87 -8.13 0.00
N HIS A 238 14.77 -7.35 1.07
CA HIS A 238 15.90 -6.90 1.87
C HIS A 238 15.96 -7.65 3.18
N THR A 239 17.15 -8.07 3.57
CA THR A 239 17.46 -8.57 4.91
C THR A 239 18.24 -7.51 5.67
N LEU A 240 17.82 -7.18 6.89
CA LEU A 240 18.45 -6.17 7.73
C LEU A 240 18.42 -6.59 9.21
N GLN A 241 19.14 -5.85 10.05
CA GLN A 241 19.11 -6.02 11.51
C GLN A 241 18.32 -4.88 12.12
N ALA A 242 17.32 -5.18 12.95
CA ALA A 242 16.57 -4.21 13.72
C ALA A 242 16.24 -4.78 15.10
N GLY A 243 16.42 -3.99 16.16
CA GLY A 243 16.14 -4.42 17.53
C GLY A 243 16.88 -5.68 17.97
N GLY A 244 18.05 -6.00 17.37
CA GLY A 244 18.83 -7.19 17.64
C GLY A 244 18.34 -8.47 16.95
N HIS A 245 17.40 -8.36 16.00
CA HIS A 245 16.85 -9.48 15.24
C HIS A 245 17.09 -9.30 13.74
N THR A 246 17.14 -10.42 13.01
CA THR A 246 17.13 -10.40 11.54
C THR A 246 15.71 -10.16 11.06
N CYS A 247 15.52 -9.10 10.26
CA CYS A 247 14.24 -8.69 9.72
C CYS A 247 14.23 -8.75 8.20
N THR A 248 13.05 -8.96 7.61
CA THR A 248 12.82 -8.99 6.16
C THR A 248 11.90 -7.88 5.76
N ARG A 249 12.35 -6.99 4.88
CA ARG A 249 11.53 -5.95 4.23
C ARG A 249 11.34 -6.32 2.77
N ILE A 250 10.10 -6.44 2.35
CA ILE A 250 9.72 -6.76 0.97
C ILE A 250 9.06 -5.51 0.37
N VAL A 251 9.64 -5.03 -0.72
CA VAL A 251 9.13 -3.88 -1.47
C VAL A 251 8.44 -4.38 -2.73
N LEU A 252 7.20 -3.96 -2.94
CA LEU A 252 6.43 -4.27 -4.14
C LEU A 252 6.85 -3.35 -5.29
N GLY A 253 6.71 -3.84 -6.51
CA GLY A 253 6.95 -3.05 -7.71
C GLY A 253 5.68 -2.37 -8.23
N ASP A 254 5.88 -1.39 -9.09
CA ASP A 254 4.83 -0.67 -9.80
C ASP A 254 4.34 -1.40 -11.06
N TRP A 255 3.28 -0.84 -11.68
CA TRP A 255 2.67 -1.35 -12.89
C TRP A 255 2.73 -0.32 -14.04
N TYR A 256 3.87 0.37 -14.24
CA TYR A 256 4.00 1.37 -15.31
C TYR A 256 4.26 0.77 -16.69
N GLU A 257 5.17 -0.20 -16.78
CA GLU A 257 5.59 -0.84 -18.03
C GLU A 257 5.34 -2.36 -18.04
N GLN A 258 5.00 -2.90 -16.87
CA GLN A 258 4.78 -4.32 -16.60
C GLN A 258 3.98 -4.46 -15.33
N GLY A 259 3.40 -5.63 -15.06
CA GLY A 259 2.83 -5.93 -13.75
C GLY A 259 3.89 -6.42 -12.78
N SER A 260 3.64 -6.25 -11.48
CA SER A 260 4.49 -6.76 -10.40
C SER A 260 3.64 -7.41 -9.32
N VAL A 261 3.95 -8.65 -8.97
CA VAL A 261 3.20 -9.44 -7.99
C VAL A 261 4.17 -10.08 -7.01
N LEU A 262 3.91 -9.94 -5.73
CA LEU A 262 4.54 -10.75 -4.70
C LEU A 262 3.62 -11.95 -4.40
N ARG A 263 4.18 -13.15 -4.53
CA ARG A 263 3.55 -14.40 -4.09
C ARG A 263 4.18 -14.85 -2.80
N VAL A 264 3.36 -15.16 -1.82
CA VAL A 264 3.82 -15.73 -0.53
C VAL A 264 3.02 -16.99 -0.25
N ASP A 265 3.72 -18.01 0.16
CA ASP A 265 3.17 -19.28 0.63
C ASP A 265 3.92 -19.76 1.89
N ALA A 266 3.67 -21.01 2.31
CA ALA A 266 4.35 -21.60 3.46
C ALA A 266 5.86 -21.83 3.24
N ASP A 267 6.28 -21.94 1.99
CA ASP A 267 7.68 -22.25 1.61
C ASP A 267 8.51 -20.97 1.41
N GLY A 268 7.87 -19.82 1.15
CA GLY A 268 8.59 -18.56 0.99
C GLY A 268 7.84 -17.42 0.29
N ALA A 269 8.61 -16.51 -0.28
CA ALA A 269 8.13 -15.32 -0.97
C ALA A 269 8.89 -15.13 -2.28
N SER A 270 8.18 -14.84 -3.38
CA SER A 270 8.76 -14.54 -4.69
C SER A 270 8.13 -13.28 -5.31
N LEU A 271 8.98 -12.39 -5.83
CA LEU A 271 8.57 -11.25 -6.64
C LEU A 271 8.59 -11.65 -8.11
N GLU A 272 7.48 -11.47 -8.78
CA GLU A 272 7.27 -11.83 -10.17
C GLU A 272 6.88 -10.61 -11.00
N GLN A 273 7.32 -10.60 -12.26
CA GLN A 273 6.92 -9.60 -13.24
C GLN A 273 5.92 -10.22 -14.23
N LEU A 274 4.91 -9.45 -14.59
CA LEU A 274 3.91 -9.80 -15.59
C LEU A 274 4.18 -8.95 -16.83
N ALA A 275 4.44 -9.59 -17.95
CA ALA A 275 4.64 -8.88 -19.23
C ALA A 275 3.31 -8.27 -19.72
N LEU A 276 3.41 -7.08 -20.35
CA LEU A 276 2.33 -6.47 -21.12
C LEU A 276 2.02 -7.26 -22.37
#